data_59c5350b9a7840cbd2fe3e0282341b42
#
_entry.id   59c5350b9a7840cbd2fe3e0282341b42
#
_cell.length_a   1.000
_cell.length_b   1.000
_cell.length_c   1.000
_cell.angle_alpha   90.00
_cell.angle_beta   90.00
_cell.angle_gamma   90.00
#
_symmetry.space_group_name_H-M   'P 1'
#
loop_
_entity.id
_entity.type
_entity.pdbx_description
1 polymer ?
#
loop_
_entity_poly.entity_id
_entity_poly.type
_entity_poly.pdbx_seq_one_letter_code
_entity_poly.pdbx_strand_id
1 'polypeptide(L)'
;VFDPKLHSITIRGWGADYGDPQNFLGQELYGYDNADYSANYSFINEVTAETEANQQLINTYKEYTKMVEEANEITDDLDARYAAYAKAEAYMLDHVLVLPCNYGIGWALGKVDNDSKMNAMFGIQNNKMKNWETNVNGYTSEDKGVADQIAAYSAK
;
A
#
# COMPACT_ATOMS: atom_id res chain seq x y z
N VAL A 1 -18.45 -11.69 -7.52
CA VAL A 1 -17.75 -11.15 -8.70
C VAL A 1 -16.30 -11.61 -8.70
N PHE A 2 -15.61 -11.56 -7.54
CA PHE A 2 -14.20 -11.91 -7.45
C PHE A 2 -13.93 -13.42 -7.52
N ASP A 3 -14.63 -14.20 -6.71
CA ASP A 3 -14.40 -15.66 -6.65
C ASP A 3 -14.60 -16.39 -7.99
N PRO A 4 -15.63 -16.07 -8.81
CA PRO A 4 -15.77 -16.68 -10.13
C PRO A 4 -14.87 -16.04 -11.19
N LYS A 5 -14.08 -15.00 -10.87
CA LYS A 5 -13.12 -14.32 -11.78
C LYS A 5 -13.72 -13.92 -13.15
N LEU A 6 -14.96 -13.42 -13.13
CA LEU A 6 -15.72 -13.09 -14.35
C LEU A 6 -15.60 -11.62 -14.78
N HIS A 7 -14.66 -10.89 -14.20
CA HIS A 7 -14.45 -9.46 -14.50
C HIS A 7 -13.18 -9.25 -15.32
N SER A 8 -13.22 -8.32 -16.24
CA SER A 8 -12.05 -7.91 -17.02
C SER A 8 -11.24 -6.83 -16.31
N ILE A 9 -11.89 -6.02 -15.48
CA ILE A 9 -11.26 -4.96 -14.67
C ILE A 9 -11.87 -5.01 -13.28
N THR A 10 -11.06 -4.82 -12.27
CA THR A 10 -11.50 -4.72 -10.88
C THR A 10 -10.82 -3.56 -10.18
N ILE A 11 -11.51 -2.94 -9.22
CA ILE A 11 -10.93 -1.94 -8.33
C ILE A 11 -10.55 -2.63 -7.03
N ARG A 12 -9.29 -2.49 -6.65
CA ARG A 12 -8.73 -2.99 -5.39
C ARG A 12 -8.08 -1.85 -4.64
N GLY A 13 -7.81 -2.08 -3.37
CA GLY A 13 -7.08 -1.15 -2.53
C GLY A 13 -6.13 -1.92 -1.63
N TRP A 14 -5.03 -1.30 -1.31
CA TRP A 14 -4.05 -1.81 -0.37
C TRP A 14 -3.65 -0.71 0.61
N GLY A 15 -3.59 -1.05 1.89
CA GLY A 15 -3.02 -0.20 2.93
C GLY A 15 -1.68 -0.79 3.36
N ALA A 16 -0.65 0.04 3.40
CA ALA A 16 0.68 -0.45 3.74
C ALA A 16 0.74 -1.08 5.14
N ASP A 17 1.25 -2.28 5.24
CA ASP A 17 1.52 -2.97 6.50
C ASP A 17 2.84 -2.52 7.12
N TYR A 18 3.79 -2.07 6.31
CA TYR A 18 5.11 -1.57 6.69
C TYR A 18 5.65 -0.59 5.64
N GLY A 19 6.68 0.16 6.01
CA GLY A 19 7.23 1.24 5.21
C GLY A 19 8.30 0.81 4.20
N ASP A 20 7.96 -0.11 3.32
CA ASP A 20 8.82 -0.52 2.22
C ASP A 20 7.99 -0.61 0.93
N PRO A 21 8.48 -0.14 -0.23
CA PRO A 21 7.77 -0.20 -1.51
C PRO A 21 7.34 -1.62 -1.90
N GLN A 22 8.05 -2.63 -1.46
CA GLN A 22 7.71 -4.03 -1.67
C GLN A 22 6.27 -4.34 -1.23
N ASN A 23 5.78 -3.72 -0.16
CA ASN A 23 4.43 -3.97 0.35
C ASN A 23 3.32 -3.57 -0.63
N PHE A 24 3.58 -2.64 -1.52
CA PHE A 24 2.69 -2.29 -2.64
C PHE A 24 3.02 -3.05 -3.91
N LEU A 25 4.28 -3.04 -4.33
CA LEU A 25 4.71 -3.61 -5.60
C LEU A 25 4.68 -5.14 -5.60
N GLY A 26 4.74 -5.77 -4.43
CA GLY A 26 4.64 -7.21 -4.27
C GLY A 26 3.24 -7.79 -4.47
N GLN A 27 2.19 -6.97 -4.66
CA GLN A 27 0.81 -7.46 -4.74
C GLN A 27 0.46 -8.13 -6.08
N GLU A 28 1.29 -7.93 -7.12
CA GLU A 28 1.01 -8.33 -8.50
C GLU A 28 2.05 -9.30 -9.07
N LEU A 29 2.75 -10.04 -8.23
CA LEU A 29 3.85 -10.90 -8.67
C LEU A 29 3.36 -12.19 -9.33
N TYR A 30 4.00 -12.58 -10.43
CA TYR A 30 3.80 -13.88 -11.06
C TYR A 30 4.52 -14.99 -10.29
N GLY A 31 3.84 -16.11 -10.06
CA GLY A 31 4.40 -17.27 -9.36
C GLY A 31 4.30 -17.20 -7.84
N TYR A 32 3.79 -16.12 -7.30
CA TYR A 32 3.52 -15.95 -5.87
C TYR A 32 2.04 -16.05 -5.56
N ASP A 33 1.69 -16.48 -4.38
CA ASP A 33 0.34 -16.52 -3.87
C ASP A 33 0.18 -15.68 -2.59
N ASN A 34 -1.01 -15.66 -2.02
CA ASN A 34 -1.30 -14.90 -0.81
C ASN A 34 -0.53 -15.38 0.43
N ALA A 35 0.02 -16.59 0.41
CA ALA A 35 0.82 -17.12 1.52
C ALA A 35 2.23 -16.53 1.53
N ASP A 36 2.73 -16.10 0.37
CA ASP A 36 4.05 -15.49 0.25
C ASP A 36 4.02 -14.01 0.65
N TYR A 37 3.73 -13.12 -0.24
CA TYR A 37 3.55 -11.69 0.01
C TYR A 37 2.82 -10.96 -1.13
N SER A 38 2.39 -11.71 -2.12
CA SER A 38 1.56 -11.22 -3.23
C SER A 38 0.10 -11.55 -2.98
N ALA A 39 -0.77 -10.59 -3.18
CA ALA A 39 -2.21 -10.81 -3.14
C ALA A 39 -2.76 -11.37 -4.47
N ASN A 40 -1.92 -11.48 -5.49
CA ASN A 40 -2.29 -11.92 -6.84
C ASN A 40 -3.59 -11.23 -7.33
N TYR A 41 -3.65 -9.92 -7.18
CA TYR A 41 -4.85 -9.14 -7.50
C TYR A 41 -5.20 -9.16 -8.98
N SER A 42 -4.21 -9.37 -9.83
CA SER A 42 -4.36 -9.52 -11.28
C SER A 42 -4.88 -10.90 -11.69
N PHE A 43 -4.85 -11.89 -10.79
CA PHE A 43 -5.07 -13.30 -11.09
C PHE A 43 -4.14 -13.84 -12.20
N ILE A 44 -2.98 -13.25 -12.36
CA ILE A 44 -2.02 -13.64 -13.42
C ILE A 44 -1.59 -15.10 -13.30
N ASN A 45 -1.58 -15.65 -12.09
CA ASN A 45 -1.20 -17.05 -11.85
C ASN A 45 -2.21 -18.07 -12.40
N GLU A 46 -3.43 -17.64 -12.71
CA GLU A 46 -4.47 -18.47 -13.33
C GLU A 46 -4.52 -18.33 -14.85
N VAL A 47 -3.75 -17.40 -15.42
CA VAL A 47 -3.70 -17.21 -16.88
C VAL A 47 -2.89 -18.32 -17.52
N THR A 48 -3.49 -19.03 -18.47
CA THR A 48 -2.83 -20.09 -19.25
C THR A 48 -2.22 -19.53 -20.54
N ALA A 49 -1.11 -20.11 -20.97
CA ALA A 49 -0.38 -19.68 -22.18
C ALA A 49 -0.96 -20.23 -23.48
N GLU A 50 -2.31 -20.32 -23.59
CA GLU A 50 -2.99 -20.91 -24.73
C GLU A 50 -3.01 -20.01 -25.98
N THR A 51 -2.83 -18.72 -25.78
CA THR A 51 -2.78 -17.71 -26.83
C THR A 51 -1.48 -16.92 -26.79
N GLU A 52 -1.10 -16.34 -27.92
CA GLU A 52 0.07 -15.44 -27.99
C GLU A 52 -0.10 -14.24 -27.05
N ALA A 53 -1.28 -13.67 -26.95
CA ALA A 53 -1.58 -12.57 -26.07
C ALA A 53 -1.39 -12.95 -24.59
N ASN A 54 -1.87 -14.12 -24.18
CA ASN A 54 -1.66 -14.64 -22.84
C ASN A 54 -0.18 -14.88 -22.54
N GLN A 55 0.54 -15.44 -23.51
CA GLN A 55 1.98 -15.66 -23.35
C GLN A 55 2.74 -14.35 -23.20
N GLN A 56 2.39 -13.31 -23.98
CA GLN A 56 2.97 -11.97 -23.83
C GLN A 56 2.65 -11.37 -22.46
N LEU A 57 1.41 -11.47 -22.00
CA LEU A 57 1.00 -11.00 -20.68
C LEU A 57 1.81 -11.69 -19.57
N ILE A 58 1.89 -13.02 -19.60
CA ILE A 58 2.68 -13.80 -18.64
C ILE A 58 4.16 -13.36 -18.66
N ASN A 59 4.74 -13.13 -19.82
CA ASN A 59 6.13 -12.69 -19.93
C ASN A 59 6.33 -11.29 -19.35
N THR A 60 5.37 -10.39 -19.55
CA THR A 60 5.39 -9.06 -18.94
C THR A 60 5.38 -9.12 -17.42
N TYR A 61 4.49 -9.93 -16.84
CA TYR A 61 4.46 -10.11 -15.39
C TYR A 61 5.71 -10.80 -14.84
N LYS A 62 6.30 -11.74 -15.58
CA LYS A 62 7.58 -12.36 -15.18
C LYS A 62 8.73 -11.35 -15.13
N GLU A 63 8.81 -10.46 -16.11
CA GLU A 63 9.83 -9.41 -16.10
C GLU A 63 9.62 -8.42 -14.96
N TYR A 64 8.37 -8.00 -14.74
CA TYR A 64 8.01 -7.20 -13.57
C TYR A 64 8.41 -7.87 -12.25
N THR A 65 8.05 -9.13 -12.07
CA THR A 65 8.39 -9.92 -10.88
C THR A 65 9.88 -9.96 -10.64
N LYS A 66 10.67 -10.24 -11.68
CA LYS A 66 12.13 -10.23 -11.62
C LYS A 66 12.67 -8.89 -11.13
N MET A 67 12.14 -7.77 -11.62
CA MET A 67 12.58 -6.43 -11.21
C MET A 67 12.30 -6.18 -9.73
N VAL A 68 11.16 -6.63 -9.20
CA VAL A 68 10.82 -6.54 -7.78
C VAL A 68 11.73 -7.44 -6.94
N GLU A 69 12.00 -8.67 -7.39
CA GLU A 69 12.91 -9.60 -6.72
C GLU A 69 14.34 -9.02 -6.64
N GLU A 70 14.85 -8.48 -7.75
CA GLU A 70 16.16 -7.82 -7.78
C GLU A 70 16.23 -6.63 -6.82
N ALA A 71 15.15 -5.85 -6.69
CA ALA A 71 15.08 -4.76 -5.71
C ALA A 71 15.05 -5.29 -4.26
N ASN A 72 14.38 -6.41 -4.01
CA ASN A 72 14.34 -7.05 -2.69
C ASN A 72 15.72 -7.48 -2.19
N GLU A 73 16.60 -7.92 -3.10
CA GLU A 73 17.95 -8.35 -2.75
C GLU A 73 18.88 -7.21 -2.30
N ILE A 74 18.54 -5.97 -2.60
CA ILE A 74 19.32 -4.79 -2.17
C ILE A 74 18.98 -4.47 -0.72
N THR A 75 19.85 -4.80 0.22
CA THR A 75 19.61 -4.66 1.67
C THR A 75 20.52 -3.65 2.36
N ASP A 76 21.63 -3.28 1.74
CA ASP A 76 22.69 -2.45 2.31
C ASP A 76 22.74 -1.00 1.74
N ASP A 77 21.99 -0.72 0.69
CA ASP A 77 21.88 0.61 0.06
C ASP A 77 20.42 0.96 -0.20
N LEU A 78 19.83 1.79 0.67
CA LEU A 78 18.44 2.20 0.56
C LEU A 78 18.14 3.04 -0.68
N ASP A 79 19.08 3.89 -1.10
CA ASP A 79 18.89 4.72 -2.29
C ASP A 79 18.89 3.86 -3.55
N ALA A 80 19.80 2.91 -3.64
CA ALA A 80 19.84 1.93 -4.72
C ALA A 80 18.58 1.04 -4.73
N ARG A 81 18.12 0.59 -3.55
CA ARG A 81 16.90 -0.19 -3.38
C ARG A 81 15.68 0.58 -3.88
N TYR A 82 15.49 1.81 -3.44
CA TYR A 82 14.36 2.63 -3.87
C TYR A 82 14.44 2.99 -5.36
N ALA A 83 15.61 3.21 -5.91
CA ALA A 83 15.79 3.41 -7.34
C ALA A 83 15.43 2.17 -8.16
N ALA A 84 15.71 0.97 -7.66
CA ALA A 84 15.31 -0.29 -8.28
C ALA A 84 13.79 -0.47 -8.25
N TYR A 85 13.13 -0.21 -7.12
CA TYR A 85 11.67 -0.24 -7.04
C TYR A 85 11.00 0.80 -7.94
N ALA A 86 11.55 2.01 -8.03
CA ALA A 86 11.02 3.03 -8.93
C ALA A 86 11.05 2.59 -10.40
N LYS A 87 12.06 1.81 -10.80
CA LYS A 87 12.11 1.22 -12.15
C LYS A 87 11.04 0.14 -12.33
N ALA A 88 10.84 -0.72 -11.32
CA ALA A 88 9.78 -1.74 -11.35
C ALA A 88 8.40 -1.09 -11.42
N GLU A 89 8.16 -0.04 -10.65
CA GLU A 89 6.91 0.73 -10.68
C GLU A 89 6.69 1.38 -12.06
N ALA A 90 7.71 2.02 -12.63
CA ALA A 90 7.63 2.60 -13.96
C ALA A 90 7.29 1.53 -15.01
N TYR A 91 7.92 0.37 -14.94
CA TYR A 91 7.60 -0.76 -15.82
C TYR A 91 6.14 -1.22 -15.67
N MET A 92 5.65 -1.37 -14.44
CA MET A 92 4.28 -1.74 -14.13
C MET A 92 3.27 -0.74 -14.73
N LEU A 93 3.56 0.56 -14.63
CA LEU A 93 2.70 1.62 -15.15
C LEU A 93 2.75 1.68 -16.69
N ASP A 94 3.93 1.58 -17.29
CA ASP A 94 4.10 1.61 -18.75
C ASP A 94 3.41 0.44 -19.46
N HIS A 95 3.35 -0.72 -18.80
CA HIS A 95 2.65 -1.90 -19.31
C HIS A 95 1.19 -2.01 -18.84
N VAL A 96 0.71 -1.02 -18.08
CA VAL A 96 -0.66 -0.94 -17.57
C VAL A 96 -1.06 -2.19 -16.77
N LEU A 97 -0.13 -2.76 -16.00
CA LEU A 97 -0.43 -3.89 -15.12
C LEU A 97 -1.35 -3.47 -13.97
N VAL A 98 -1.16 -2.24 -13.51
CA VAL A 98 -2.02 -1.56 -12.52
C VAL A 98 -2.27 -0.13 -12.99
N LEU A 99 -3.49 0.34 -12.78
CA LEU A 99 -3.88 1.73 -13.01
C LEU A 99 -4.16 2.41 -11.65
N PRO A 100 -3.23 3.19 -11.10
CA PRO A 100 -3.49 3.94 -9.88
C PRO A 100 -4.62 4.95 -10.08
N CYS A 101 -5.66 4.88 -9.26
CA CYS A 101 -6.82 5.77 -9.38
C CYS A 101 -6.78 6.88 -8.34
N ASN A 102 -6.64 6.50 -7.08
CA ASN A 102 -6.63 7.44 -5.95
C ASN A 102 -6.05 6.77 -4.70
N TYR A 103 -5.74 7.58 -3.72
CA TYR A 103 -5.56 7.13 -2.34
C TYR A 103 -6.66 7.71 -1.46
N GLY A 104 -7.19 6.87 -0.57
CA GLY A 104 -8.22 7.29 0.37
C GLY A 104 -7.62 8.08 1.53
N ILE A 105 -8.26 9.18 1.92
CA ILE A 105 -7.96 9.88 3.16
C ILE A 105 -9.08 9.56 4.15
N GLY A 106 -8.73 8.92 5.25
CA GLY A 106 -9.64 8.66 6.36
C GLY A 106 -9.39 9.64 7.51
N TRP A 107 -10.46 10.17 8.06
CA TRP A 107 -10.41 10.99 9.26
C TRP A 107 -11.07 10.22 10.40
N ALA A 108 -10.41 10.17 11.54
CA ALA A 108 -11.00 9.64 12.77
C ALA A 108 -10.97 10.73 13.85
N LEU A 109 -12.13 10.97 14.45
CA LEU A 109 -12.23 11.82 15.61
C LEU A 109 -12.21 10.93 16.87
N GLY A 110 -11.18 11.11 17.68
CA GLY A 110 -11.01 10.32 18.91
C GLY A 110 -10.78 11.21 20.11
N LYS A 111 -11.32 10.79 21.25
CA LYS A 111 -11.10 11.42 22.55
C LYS A 111 -9.99 10.68 23.30
N VAL A 112 -8.78 10.71 22.72
CA VAL A 112 -7.61 10.04 23.26
C VAL A 112 -6.53 11.07 23.53
N ASP A 113 -5.87 10.94 24.68
CA ASP A 113 -4.71 11.76 24.98
C ASP A 113 -3.58 11.47 23.97
N ASN A 114 -3.08 12.51 23.32
CA ASN A 114 -2.08 12.36 22.27
C ASN A 114 -0.75 11.82 22.76
N ASP A 115 -0.40 12.11 24.01
CA ASP A 115 0.87 11.67 24.59
C ASP A 115 0.82 10.18 24.97
N SER A 116 -0.38 9.66 25.24
CA SER A 116 -0.59 8.24 25.52
C SER A 116 -0.77 7.39 24.26
N LYS A 117 -1.13 8.02 23.13
CA LYS A 117 -1.38 7.33 21.89
C LYS A 117 -0.07 6.95 21.20
N MET A 118 0.17 5.67 21.04
CA MET A 118 1.22 5.20 20.17
C MET A 118 0.86 5.48 18.71
N ASN A 119 1.67 6.27 18.05
CA ASN A 119 1.54 6.52 16.63
C ASN A 119 2.47 5.62 15.84
N ALA A 120 1.90 4.82 14.96
CA ALA A 120 2.63 4.12 13.93
C ALA A 120 2.09 4.54 12.57
N MET A 121 2.98 4.69 11.60
CA MET A 121 2.58 5.12 10.26
C MET A 121 1.87 3.99 9.51
N PHE A 122 2.19 2.75 9.80
CA PHE A 122 1.73 1.59 9.05
C PHE A 122 1.17 0.49 9.95
N GLY A 123 0.28 -0.31 9.36
CA GLY A 123 -0.19 -1.57 9.88
C GLY A 123 -1.02 -1.47 11.14
N ILE A 124 -1.15 -2.59 11.79
CA ILE A 124 -1.96 -2.75 13.02
C ILE A 124 -1.40 -2.00 14.24
N GLN A 125 -0.19 -1.45 14.13
CA GLN A 125 0.43 -0.67 15.22
C GLN A 125 -0.45 0.52 15.63
N ASN A 126 -1.17 1.13 14.69
CA ASN A 126 -2.12 2.20 14.97
C ASN A 126 -3.32 1.76 15.83
N ASN A 127 -3.58 0.46 15.91
CA ASN A 127 -4.70 -0.11 16.66
C ASN A 127 -4.28 -0.70 18.01
N LYS A 128 -3.02 -0.53 18.41
CA LYS A 128 -2.53 -0.97 19.72
C LYS A 128 -2.95 0.02 20.79
N MET A 129 -4.12 -0.19 21.34
CA MET A 129 -4.77 0.71 22.31
C MET A 129 -4.31 0.49 23.76
N LYS A 130 -3.41 -0.46 24.02
CA LYS A 130 -2.87 -0.67 25.36
C LYS A 130 -2.14 0.59 25.82
N ASN A 131 -2.50 1.08 26.97
CA ASN A 131 -2.00 2.32 27.58
C ASN A 131 -2.55 3.63 26.97
N TRP A 132 -3.54 3.57 26.07
CA TRP A 132 -4.22 4.79 25.67
C TRP A 132 -5.06 5.32 26.81
N GLU A 133 -4.97 6.62 27.04
CA GLU A 133 -5.75 7.33 28.01
C GLU A 133 -6.78 8.22 27.30
N THR A 134 -7.97 8.32 27.87
CA THR A 134 -8.98 9.22 27.33
C THR A 134 -8.96 10.52 28.10
N ASN A 135 -9.01 11.63 27.41
CA ASN A 135 -9.18 12.93 28.03
C ASN A 135 -10.59 13.05 28.62
N VAL A 136 -10.68 13.20 29.94
CA VAL A 136 -11.96 13.23 30.66
C VAL A 136 -12.78 14.46 30.27
N ASN A 137 -12.14 15.59 30.06
CA ASN A 137 -12.80 16.87 29.81
C ASN A 137 -13.09 17.16 28.33
N GLY A 138 -12.61 16.30 27.41
CA GLY A 138 -12.66 16.57 25.98
C GLY A 138 -11.69 17.69 25.58
N TYR A 139 -11.54 17.87 24.30
CA TYR A 139 -10.79 18.98 23.73
C TYR A 139 -11.76 20.11 23.40
N THR A 140 -11.34 21.35 23.69
CA THR A 140 -12.05 22.57 23.34
C THR A 140 -11.24 23.35 22.31
N SER A 141 -11.85 24.35 21.68
CA SER A 141 -11.13 25.24 20.76
C SER A 141 -10.03 26.08 21.45
N GLU A 142 -10.03 26.11 22.78
CA GLU A 142 -9.05 26.84 23.58
C GLU A 142 -7.81 25.98 23.93
N ASP A 143 -7.92 24.66 23.79
CA ASP A 143 -6.76 23.79 23.97
C ASP A 143 -5.71 24.09 22.92
N LYS A 144 -4.45 24.25 23.36
CA LYS A 144 -3.38 24.74 22.51
C LYS A 144 -3.25 24.00 21.18
N GLY A 145 -3.31 22.67 21.18
CA GLY A 145 -3.17 21.86 19.97
C GLY A 145 -4.32 22.07 18.99
N VAL A 146 -5.54 22.27 19.49
CA VAL A 146 -6.74 22.53 18.69
C VAL A 146 -6.69 23.96 18.15
N ALA A 147 -6.34 24.92 18.97
CA ALA A 147 -6.20 26.34 18.59
C ALA A 147 -5.14 26.49 17.48
N ASP A 148 -3.99 25.84 17.61
CA ASP A 148 -2.92 25.86 16.62
C ASP A 148 -3.38 25.25 15.26
N GLN A 149 -4.16 24.18 15.27
CA GLN A 149 -4.73 23.58 14.07
C GLN A 149 -5.76 24.48 13.41
N ILE A 150 -6.65 25.11 14.18
CA ILE A 150 -7.65 26.07 13.68
C ILE A 150 -6.94 27.26 13.03
N ALA A 151 -5.91 27.79 13.68
CA ALA A 151 -5.13 28.91 13.15
C ALA A 151 -4.43 28.53 11.83
N ALA A 152 -3.81 27.37 11.77
CA ALA A 152 -3.14 26.88 10.55
C ALA A 152 -4.14 26.63 9.39
N TYR A 153 -5.36 26.19 9.68
CA TYR A 153 -6.41 26.02 8.68
C TYR A 153 -6.94 27.36 8.17
N SER A 154 -7.14 28.31 9.07
CA SER A 154 -7.68 29.64 8.73
C SER A 154 -6.68 30.53 7.99
N ALA A 155 -5.39 30.17 7.99
CA ALA A 155 -4.32 30.90 7.30
C ALA A 155 -4.15 30.46 5.82
N LYS A 156 -4.89 29.46 5.36
CA LYS A 156 -4.90 28.98 3.96
C LYS A 156 -5.98 29.67 3.13
#